data_6aa56b581ef62a7b42fd312d78aad8f1
#
_entry.id   6aa56b581ef62a7b42fd312d78aad8f1
#
_cell.length_a   1.000
_cell.length_b   1.000
_cell.length_c   1.000
_cell.angle_alpha   90.00
_cell.angle_beta   90.00
_cell.angle_gamma   90.00
#
_symmetry.space_group_name_H-M   'P 1'
#
loop_
_entity.id
_entity.type
_entity.pdbx_description
1 polymer ?
#
loop_
_entity_poly.entity_id
_entity_poly.type
_entity_poly.pdbx_seq_one_letter_code
_entity_poly.pdbx_strand_id
1 'polypeptide(L)'
;MRVVNGIIEPTGNRFTENVILNQNEVMQNVECVAMIDINSLNENQKDAVLSKEKYLRIIAGAGSGKTRVLTMRIVHLIEDENVWPTKILAITFTNKAANEMKERVRNMLASQTSAPWVSTIHSLCVRILREDIIAMGYPRNFTIMDTEDQKSVLKEAYKLQGIDATTYSYSSMLDYIANNKTADITPER
;
A
#
# COMPACT_ATOMS: atom_id res chain seq x y z
N MET A 1 -19.61 5.49 26.61
CA MET A 1 -19.08 4.14 26.38
C MET A 1 -18.89 3.47 27.71
N ARG A 2 -19.62 2.41 28.00
CA ARG A 2 -19.58 1.70 29.29
C ARG A 2 -19.32 0.22 28.98
N VAL A 3 -18.32 -0.34 29.61
CA VAL A 3 -18.01 -1.77 29.48
C VAL A 3 -18.73 -2.53 30.59
N VAL A 4 -19.58 -3.46 30.21
CA VAL A 4 -20.24 -4.38 31.17
C VAL A 4 -20.03 -5.79 30.59
N ASN A 5 -19.41 -6.67 31.37
CA ASN A 5 -19.13 -8.08 31.03
C ASN A 5 -18.39 -8.30 29.68
N GLY A 6 -17.42 -7.43 29.34
CA GLY A 6 -16.60 -7.57 28.14
C GLY A 6 -17.27 -7.15 26.83
N ILE A 7 -18.47 -6.61 26.85
CA ILE A 7 -19.20 -6.11 25.68
C ILE A 7 -19.18 -4.58 25.69
N ILE A 8 -18.79 -3.98 24.57
CA ILE A 8 -18.79 -2.53 24.39
C ILE A 8 -20.16 -2.10 23.88
N GLU A 9 -20.95 -1.42 24.72
CA GLU A 9 -22.22 -0.82 24.30
C GLU A 9 -22.03 0.62 23.81
N PRO A 10 -22.56 0.99 22.63
CA PRO A 10 -22.62 2.38 22.22
C PRO A 10 -23.71 3.12 23.00
N THR A 11 -23.35 4.20 23.70
CA THR A 11 -24.30 5.08 24.36
C THR A 11 -25.15 5.83 23.36
N GLY A 12 -26.38 5.44 23.16
CA GLY A 12 -27.44 6.22 22.50
C GLY A 12 -28.14 5.48 21.36
N ASN A 13 -29.08 4.70 21.61
CA ASN A 13 -30.47 4.67 21.20
C ASN A 13 -31.15 3.29 21.39
N ARG A 14 -32.40 3.36 21.81
CA ARG A 14 -33.32 2.28 22.09
C ARG A 14 -33.34 1.20 20.98
N PHE A 15 -32.96 0.00 21.31
CA PHE A 15 -33.65 -1.24 20.97
C PHE A 15 -33.29 -2.26 22.07
N THR A 16 -34.17 -2.40 23.01
CA THR A 16 -34.19 -3.51 23.98
C THR A 16 -34.77 -4.72 23.28
N GLU A 17 -33.99 -5.53 22.65
CA GLU A 17 -34.28 -6.94 22.49
C GLU A 17 -33.19 -7.71 23.23
N ASN A 18 -33.61 -8.34 24.33
CA ASN A 18 -32.79 -9.26 25.11
C ASN A 18 -32.51 -10.51 24.25
N VAL A 19 -31.47 -10.49 23.45
CA VAL A 19 -30.92 -11.74 22.92
C VAL A 19 -30.02 -12.31 24.00
N ILE A 20 -30.56 -13.23 24.77
CA ILE A 20 -29.79 -14.10 25.67
C ILE A 20 -29.04 -15.06 24.74
N LEU A 21 -27.87 -14.69 24.28
CA LEU A 21 -26.96 -15.63 23.61
C LEU A 21 -26.41 -16.58 24.67
N ASN A 22 -26.63 -17.88 24.47
CA ASN A 22 -26.09 -18.94 25.31
C ASN A 22 -24.56 -18.83 25.30
N GLN A 23 -23.92 -18.91 26.47
CA GLN A 23 -22.46 -18.77 26.61
C GLN A 23 -21.67 -19.71 25.67
N ASN A 24 -22.23 -20.85 25.30
CA ASN A 24 -21.63 -21.81 24.37
C ASN A 24 -21.67 -21.34 22.91
N GLU A 25 -22.65 -20.52 22.49
CA GLU A 25 -22.71 -19.93 21.14
C GLU A 25 -21.75 -18.74 21.00
N VAL A 26 -21.53 -17.99 22.07
CA VAL A 26 -20.54 -16.91 22.08
C VAL A 26 -19.12 -17.46 21.97
N MET A 27 -18.82 -18.60 22.61
CA MET A 27 -17.51 -19.24 22.49
C MET A 27 -17.28 -19.88 21.10
N GLN A 28 -18.31 -20.41 20.43
CA GLN A 28 -18.18 -20.96 19.09
C GLN A 28 -18.03 -19.88 18.02
N ASN A 29 -18.54 -18.65 18.22
CA ASN A 29 -18.36 -17.52 17.29
C ASN A 29 -17.06 -16.74 17.50
N VAL A 30 -16.36 -16.96 18.63
CA VAL A 30 -15.05 -16.35 18.90
C VAL A 30 -13.89 -17.19 18.31
N GLU A 31 -14.13 -18.46 17.98
CA GLU A 31 -13.11 -19.34 17.41
C GLU A 31 -12.84 -19.16 15.89
N CYS A 32 -13.51 -18.21 15.24
CA CYS A 32 -13.16 -17.82 13.86
C CYS A 32 -12.24 -16.61 13.79
N VAL A 33 -11.37 -16.43 14.77
CA VAL A 33 -10.18 -15.61 14.61
C VAL A 33 -9.30 -16.38 13.66
N ALA A 34 -9.08 -15.83 12.47
CA ALA A 34 -8.13 -16.38 11.51
C ALA A 34 -6.73 -16.32 12.15
N MET A 35 -6.43 -17.30 13.00
CA MET A 35 -5.10 -17.47 13.57
C MET A 35 -4.13 -17.57 12.40
N ILE A 36 -3.13 -16.70 12.39
CA ILE A 36 -2.00 -16.84 11.49
C ILE A 36 -1.45 -18.24 11.74
N ASP A 37 -1.61 -19.15 10.78
CA ASP A 37 -1.03 -20.48 10.91
C ASP A 37 0.49 -20.41 10.71
N ILE A 38 1.18 -19.89 11.73
CA ILE A 38 2.64 -19.80 11.81
C ILE A 38 3.27 -21.19 11.67
N ASN A 39 2.55 -22.26 12.08
CA ASN A 39 3.06 -23.63 12.02
C ASN A 39 3.19 -24.13 10.59
N SER A 40 2.49 -23.53 9.64
CA SER A 40 2.62 -23.84 8.19
C SER A 40 3.87 -23.23 7.54
N LEU A 41 4.65 -22.44 8.28
CA LEU A 41 5.91 -21.83 7.84
C LEU A 41 7.11 -22.71 8.23
N ASN A 42 8.15 -22.70 7.40
CA ASN A 42 9.45 -23.24 7.82
C ASN A 42 10.16 -22.27 8.80
N GLU A 43 11.21 -22.75 9.47
CA GLU A 43 11.90 -21.97 10.53
C GLU A 43 12.39 -20.60 10.04
N ASN A 44 13.05 -20.51 8.89
CA ASN A 44 13.52 -19.24 8.33
C ASN A 44 12.37 -18.27 8.01
N GLN A 45 11.21 -18.79 7.59
CA GLN A 45 10.03 -17.98 7.35
C GLN A 45 9.41 -17.49 8.66
N LYS A 46 9.37 -18.36 9.69
CA LYS A 46 8.93 -17.98 11.05
C LYS A 46 9.80 -16.87 11.61
N ASP A 47 11.12 -17.04 11.54
CA ASP A 47 12.07 -16.05 12.01
C ASP A 47 11.84 -14.69 11.34
N ALA A 48 11.59 -14.69 10.03
CA ALA A 48 11.30 -13.47 9.29
C ALA A 48 9.96 -12.82 9.69
N VAL A 49 8.91 -13.61 9.98
CA VAL A 49 7.61 -13.09 10.42
C VAL A 49 7.69 -12.54 11.84
N LEU A 50 8.35 -13.24 12.75
CA LEU A 50 8.41 -12.93 14.19
C LEU A 50 9.56 -11.98 14.57
N SER A 51 10.46 -11.64 13.63
CA SER A 51 11.61 -10.81 13.90
C SER A 51 11.22 -9.45 14.51
N LYS A 52 11.88 -9.07 15.60
CA LYS A 52 11.74 -7.75 16.26
C LYS A 52 12.81 -6.75 15.81
N GLU A 53 13.64 -7.15 14.84
CA GLU A 53 14.70 -6.29 14.33
C GLU A 53 14.14 -5.05 13.64
N LYS A 54 14.74 -3.91 13.92
CA LYS A 54 14.36 -2.62 13.32
C LYS A 54 14.53 -2.61 11.80
N TYR A 55 15.56 -3.31 11.31
CA TYR A 55 15.87 -3.45 9.90
C TYR A 55 16.01 -4.92 9.56
N LEU A 56 15.14 -5.43 8.72
CA LEU A 56 15.15 -6.82 8.28
C LEU A 56 15.29 -6.88 6.76
N ARG A 57 16.31 -7.59 6.29
CA ARG A 57 16.50 -7.89 4.87
C ARG A 57 16.33 -9.39 4.64
N ILE A 58 15.36 -9.76 3.78
CA ILE A 58 15.09 -11.15 3.43
C ILE A 58 15.59 -11.41 2.02
N ILE A 59 16.53 -12.36 1.88
CA ILE A 59 17.04 -12.82 0.58
C ILE A 59 16.48 -14.22 0.33
N ALA A 60 15.74 -14.37 -0.76
CA ALA A 60 15.04 -15.62 -1.05
C ALA A 60 14.83 -15.82 -2.55
N GLY A 61 14.97 -17.03 -3.05
CA GLY A 61 14.77 -17.40 -4.47
C GLY A 61 13.32 -17.26 -4.93
N ALA A 62 13.10 -17.43 -6.23
CA ALA A 62 11.74 -17.50 -6.79
C ALA A 62 11.00 -18.70 -6.19
N GLY A 63 9.68 -18.55 -5.93
CA GLY A 63 8.87 -19.63 -5.35
C GLY A 63 9.07 -19.91 -3.85
N SER A 64 10.00 -19.24 -3.18
CA SER A 64 10.29 -19.46 -1.75
C SER A 64 9.22 -18.92 -0.77
N GLY A 65 8.12 -18.37 -1.26
CA GLY A 65 7.04 -17.84 -0.42
C GLY A 65 7.27 -16.42 0.13
N LYS A 66 8.16 -15.61 -0.46
CA LYS A 66 8.42 -14.22 -0.01
C LYS A 66 7.16 -13.40 0.24
N THR A 67 6.22 -13.42 -0.70
CA THR A 67 4.95 -12.68 -0.56
C THR A 67 4.11 -13.20 0.59
N ARG A 68 4.11 -14.53 0.82
CA ARG A 68 3.42 -15.15 1.96
C ARG A 68 4.01 -14.66 3.28
N VAL A 69 5.33 -14.72 3.41
CA VAL A 69 6.05 -14.23 4.62
C VAL A 69 5.74 -12.76 4.88
N LEU A 70 5.79 -11.91 3.84
CA LEU A 70 5.48 -10.48 3.98
C LEU A 70 4.03 -10.25 4.42
N THR A 71 3.08 -10.97 3.81
CA THR A 71 1.66 -10.88 4.19
C THR A 71 1.44 -11.31 5.65
N MET A 72 2.02 -12.45 6.05
CA MET A 72 1.92 -12.95 7.42
C MET A 72 2.60 -12.03 8.43
N ARG A 73 3.72 -11.39 8.08
CA ARG A 73 4.35 -10.38 8.92
C ARG A 73 3.45 -9.16 9.14
N ILE A 74 2.78 -8.68 8.09
CA ILE A 74 1.82 -7.57 8.23
C ILE A 74 0.69 -7.95 9.19
N VAL A 75 0.13 -9.15 9.04
CA VAL A 75 -0.95 -9.62 9.93
C VAL A 75 -0.45 -9.81 11.36
N HIS A 76 0.73 -10.40 11.56
CA HIS A 76 1.38 -10.52 12.86
C HIS A 76 1.59 -9.16 13.56
N LEU A 77 2.05 -8.15 12.83
CA LEU A 77 2.20 -6.81 13.39
C LEU A 77 0.87 -6.20 13.85
N ILE A 78 -0.23 -6.50 13.14
CA ILE A 78 -1.55 -5.97 13.46
C ILE A 78 -2.19 -6.74 14.62
N GLU A 79 -2.25 -8.07 14.54
CA GLU A 79 -3.01 -8.91 15.47
C GLU A 79 -2.23 -9.21 16.76
N ASP A 80 -0.93 -9.50 16.66
CA ASP A 80 -0.12 -9.92 17.79
C ASP A 80 0.65 -8.76 18.45
N GLU A 81 1.20 -7.86 17.65
CA GLU A 81 1.97 -6.71 18.15
C GLU A 81 1.10 -5.44 18.32
N ASN A 82 -0.19 -5.51 17.99
CA ASN A 82 -1.16 -4.41 18.11
C ASN A 82 -0.73 -3.12 17.38
N VAL A 83 -0.04 -3.24 16.25
CA VAL A 83 0.32 -2.09 15.42
C VAL A 83 -0.89 -1.63 14.63
N TRP A 84 -1.24 -0.36 14.74
CA TRP A 84 -2.35 0.21 13.97
C TRP A 84 -2.14 0.00 12.47
N PRO A 85 -3.09 -0.56 11.72
CA PRO A 85 -2.96 -0.81 10.28
C PRO A 85 -2.57 0.44 9.48
N THR A 86 -3.07 1.61 9.88
CA THR A 86 -2.76 2.90 9.24
C THR A 86 -1.29 3.32 9.38
N LYS A 87 -0.53 2.71 10.27
CA LYS A 87 0.91 2.93 10.44
C LYS A 87 1.78 1.97 9.63
N ILE A 88 1.15 1.04 8.90
CA ILE A 88 1.84 0.05 8.09
C ILE A 88 1.74 0.45 6.62
N LEU A 89 2.90 0.61 5.99
CA LEU A 89 3.05 0.83 4.56
C LEU A 89 3.73 -0.38 3.92
N ALA A 90 3.06 -1.05 3.00
CA ALA A 90 3.61 -2.12 2.18
C ALA A 90 3.69 -1.67 0.72
N ILE A 91 4.88 -1.77 0.14
CA ILE A 91 5.14 -1.35 -1.23
C ILE A 91 5.43 -2.56 -2.11
N THR A 92 4.77 -2.61 -3.26
CA THR A 92 5.00 -3.62 -4.30
C THR A 92 5.41 -2.96 -5.61
N PHE A 93 5.93 -3.74 -6.54
CA PHE A 93 6.34 -3.21 -7.83
C PHE A 93 5.16 -3.02 -8.80
N THR A 94 4.16 -3.90 -8.77
CA THR A 94 3.02 -3.86 -9.69
C THR A 94 1.68 -3.68 -8.96
N ASN A 95 0.71 -3.07 -9.63
CA ASN A 95 -0.65 -2.92 -9.12
C ASN A 95 -1.33 -4.27 -8.87
N LYS A 96 -1.04 -5.27 -9.72
CA LYS A 96 -1.53 -6.64 -9.53
C LYS A 96 -1.05 -7.20 -8.20
N ALA A 97 0.26 -7.14 -7.93
CA ALA A 97 0.84 -7.62 -6.67
C ALA A 97 0.32 -6.85 -5.45
N ALA A 98 0.10 -5.53 -5.59
CA ALA A 98 -0.50 -4.73 -4.52
C ALA A 98 -1.93 -5.18 -4.20
N ASN A 99 -2.75 -5.43 -5.22
CA ASN A 99 -4.13 -5.88 -5.03
C ASN A 99 -4.19 -7.30 -4.44
N GLU A 100 -3.38 -8.23 -4.95
CA GLU A 100 -3.27 -9.58 -4.37
C GLU A 100 -2.85 -9.54 -2.90
N MET A 101 -1.90 -8.68 -2.54
CA MET A 101 -1.47 -8.51 -1.16
C MET A 101 -2.58 -7.94 -0.28
N LYS A 102 -3.31 -6.92 -0.77
CA LYS A 102 -4.47 -6.36 -0.05
C LYS A 102 -5.52 -7.42 0.26
N GLU A 103 -5.87 -8.23 -0.73
CA GLU A 103 -6.87 -9.30 -0.56
C GLU A 103 -6.39 -10.34 0.45
N ARG A 104 -5.12 -10.79 0.34
CA ARG A 104 -4.55 -11.76 1.28
C ARG A 104 -4.54 -11.25 2.71
N VAL A 105 -4.08 -10.00 2.93
CA VAL A 105 -4.10 -9.38 4.26
C VAL A 105 -5.52 -9.27 4.79
N ARG A 106 -6.48 -8.82 3.97
CA ARG A 106 -7.89 -8.71 4.37
C ARG A 106 -8.47 -10.04 4.79
N ASN A 107 -8.19 -11.11 4.02
CA ASN A 107 -8.71 -12.45 4.31
C ASN A 107 -8.10 -13.10 5.56
N MET A 108 -6.95 -12.59 6.01
CA MET A 108 -6.24 -13.09 7.19
C MET A 108 -6.50 -12.25 8.44
N LEU A 109 -7.00 -11.03 8.31
CA LEU A 109 -7.34 -10.18 9.46
C LEU A 109 -8.71 -10.56 10.03
N ALA A 110 -8.77 -10.78 11.34
CA ALA A 110 -10.01 -11.09 12.03
C ALA A 110 -10.96 -9.90 12.12
N SER A 111 -10.43 -8.68 12.19
CA SER A 111 -11.21 -7.46 12.30
C SER A 111 -11.18 -6.64 11.01
N GLN A 112 -12.36 -6.19 10.54
CA GLN A 112 -12.52 -5.40 9.30
C GLN A 112 -12.34 -3.88 9.52
N THR A 113 -11.73 -3.44 10.61
CA THR A 113 -11.79 -2.03 11.04
C THR A 113 -10.94 -1.07 10.22
N SER A 114 -9.80 -1.46 9.75
CA SER A 114 -8.97 -0.68 8.81
C SER A 114 -7.95 -1.56 8.13
N ALA A 115 -7.59 -1.23 6.89
CA ALA A 115 -6.59 -1.98 6.14
C ALA A 115 -5.25 -1.24 6.14
N PRO A 116 -4.11 -1.96 6.13
CA PRO A 116 -2.80 -1.35 5.94
C PRO A 116 -2.70 -0.69 4.55
N TRP A 117 -1.82 0.28 4.45
CA TRP A 117 -1.60 0.92 3.17
C TRP A 117 -0.68 0.08 2.29
N VAL A 118 -1.28 -0.63 1.35
CA VAL A 118 -0.57 -1.43 0.34
C VAL A 118 -0.69 -0.74 -1.01
N SER A 119 0.43 -0.39 -1.64
CA SER A 119 0.43 0.29 -2.94
C SER A 119 1.71 0.04 -3.74
N THR A 120 1.75 0.51 -4.98
CA THR A 120 3.02 0.64 -5.72
C THR A 120 3.74 1.91 -5.31
N ILE A 121 5.06 1.98 -5.58
CA ILE A 121 5.86 3.18 -5.32
C ILE A 121 5.27 4.40 -6.06
N HIS A 122 4.84 4.24 -7.31
CA HIS A 122 4.24 5.33 -8.08
C HIS A 122 2.92 5.81 -7.46
N SER A 123 2.05 4.91 -7.02
CA SER A 123 0.79 5.28 -6.35
C SER A 123 1.05 5.99 -5.01
N LEU A 124 2.08 5.58 -4.28
CA LEU A 124 2.53 6.27 -3.07
C LEU A 124 2.98 7.70 -3.39
N CYS A 125 3.86 7.88 -4.38
CA CYS A 125 4.34 9.19 -4.80
C CYS A 125 3.20 10.11 -5.24
N VAL A 126 2.25 9.61 -6.01
CA VAL A 126 1.07 10.39 -6.43
C VAL A 126 0.27 10.87 -5.22
N ARG A 127 0.09 10.01 -4.21
CA ARG A 127 -0.65 10.39 -3.01
C ARG A 127 0.09 11.47 -2.21
N ILE A 128 1.39 11.32 -1.99
CA ILE A 128 2.23 12.32 -1.32
C ILE A 128 2.14 13.65 -2.08
N LEU A 129 2.33 13.62 -3.40
CA LEU A 129 2.24 14.83 -4.21
C LEU A 129 0.86 15.50 -4.14
N ARG A 130 -0.25 14.74 -4.12
CA ARG A 130 -1.58 15.32 -3.98
C ARG A 130 -1.82 15.99 -2.63
N GLU A 131 -1.13 15.55 -1.59
CA GLU A 131 -1.20 16.16 -0.26
C GLU A 131 -0.34 17.43 -0.19
N ASP A 132 0.90 17.39 -0.68
CA ASP A 132 1.93 18.40 -0.38
C ASP A 132 2.35 19.27 -1.57
N ILE A 133 1.95 18.97 -2.81
CA ILE A 133 2.44 19.65 -4.01
C ILE A 133 2.16 21.16 -4.05
N ILE A 134 1.18 21.63 -3.28
CA ILE A 134 0.88 23.07 -3.15
C ILE A 134 2.09 23.82 -2.59
N ALA A 135 2.87 23.20 -1.70
CA ALA A 135 4.10 23.80 -1.15
C ALA A 135 5.15 24.09 -2.24
N MET A 136 5.05 23.41 -3.39
CA MET A 136 5.91 23.60 -4.56
C MET A 136 5.27 24.55 -5.61
N GLY A 137 4.12 25.15 -5.32
CA GLY A 137 3.42 26.06 -6.23
C GLY A 137 2.58 25.39 -7.31
N TYR A 138 2.35 24.08 -7.24
CA TYR A 138 1.53 23.34 -8.20
C TYR A 138 0.14 23.01 -7.64
N PRO A 139 -0.88 22.92 -8.51
CA PRO A 139 -2.23 22.55 -8.07
C PRO A 139 -2.33 21.04 -7.76
N ARG A 140 -3.19 20.68 -6.80
CA ARG A 140 -3.43 19.26 -6.43
C ARG A 140 -4.06 18.41 -7.52
N ASN A 141 -4.75 19.05 -8.48
CA ASN A 141 -5.45 18.37 -9.58
C ASN A 141 -4.57 18.15 -10.81
N PHE A 142 -3.26 17.96 -10.61
CA PHE A 142 -2.35 17.64 -11.71
C PHE A 142 -2.72 16.34 -12.41
N THR A 143 -2.44 16.25 -13.70
CA THR A 143 -2.62 15.06 -14.53
C THR A 143 -1.31 14.26 -14.56
N ILE A 144 -1.41 12.93 -14.50
CA ILE A 144 -0.29 12.03 -14.72
C ILE A 144 -0.28 11.69 -16.21
N MET A 145 0.78 12.10 -16.89
CA MET A 145 0.96 11.83 -18.31
C MET A 145 1.65 10.49 -18.52
N ASP A 146 1.11 9.69 -19.42
CA ASP A 146 1.80 8.51 -19.94
C ASP A 146 2.79 8.87 -21.07
N THR A 147 3.45 7.87 -21.64
CA THR A 147 4.44 8.10 -22.70
C THR A 147 3.83 8.68 -23.98
N GLU A 148 2.60 8.33 -24.30
CA GLU A 148 1.92 8.84 -25.50
C GLU A 148 1.46 10.29 -25.28
N ASP A 149 0.98 10.62 -24.08
CA ASP A 149 0.66 11.99 -23.68
C ASP A 149 1.92 12.88 -23.77
N GLN A 150 3.06 12.41 -23.24
CA GLN A 150 4.34 13.13 -23.31
C GLN A 150 4.79 13.38 -24.76
N LYS A 151 4.67 12.39 -25.63
CA LYS A 151 4.98 12.55 -27.05
C LYS A 151 4.04 13.54 -27.73
N SER A 152 2.75 13.54 -27.36
CA SER A 152 1.76 14.46 -27.93
C SER A 152 2.08 15.91 -27.58
N VAL A 153 2.39 16.17 -26.31
CA VAL A 153 2.83 17.50 -25.84
C VAL A 153 4.13 17.94 -26.53
N LEU A 154 5.10 17.02 -26.65
CA LEU A 154 6.37 17.32 -27.30
C LEU A 154 6.18 17.61 -28.81
N LYS A 155 5.28 16.89 -29.48
CA LYS A 155 4.93 17.14 -30.89
C LYS A 155 4.34 18.53 -31.09
N GLU A 156 3.48 18.96 -30.20
CA GLU A 156 2.92 20.32 -30.22
C GLU A 156 4.01 21.38 -29.99
N ALA A 157 4.87 21.18 -28.99
CA ALA A 157 6.00 22.07 -28.74
C ALA A 157 6.94 22.19 -29.94
N TYR A 158 7.25 21.07 -30.62
CA TYR A 158 8.06 21.08 -31.84
C TYR A 158 7.43 21.90 -32.95
N LYS A 159 6.11 21.73 -33.15
CA LYS A 159 5.37 22.51 -34.15
C LYS A 159 5.42 24.00 -33.85
N LEU A 160 5.25 24.39 -32.60
CA LEU A 160 5.30 25.80 -32.17
C LEU A 160 6.69 26.42 -32.33
N GLN A 161 7.75 25.65 -32.10
CA GLN A 161 9.15 26.10 -32.17
C GLN A 161 9.80 25.85 -33.53
N GLY A 162 9.09 25.27 -34.49
CA GLY A 162 9.66 24.96 -35.83
C GLY A 162 10.79 23.91 -35.78
N ILE A 163 10.79 23.03 -34.79
CA ILE A 163 11.82 21.99 -34.65
C ILE A 163 11.49 20.81 -35.55
N ASP A 164 12.50 20.36 -36.30
CA ASP A 164 12.36 19.18 -37.17
C ASP A 164 12.59 17.89 -36.39
N ALA A 165 11.55 17.03 -36.34
CA ALA A 165 11.60 15.73 -35.69
C ALA A 165 12.52 14.71 -36.35
N THR A 166 12.96 14.97 -37.59
CA THR A 166 13.98 14.12 -38.29
C THR A 166 15.37 14.40 -37.73
N THR A 167 15.63 15.63 -37.30
CA THR A 167 16.88 16.03 -36.67
C THR A 167 16.94 15.65 -35.21
N TYR A 168 15.85 15.89 -34.49
CA TYR A 168 15.73 15.57 -33.06
C TYR A 168 14.52 14.66 -32.84
N SER A 169 14.77 13.34 -32.70
CA SER A 169 13.68 12.41 -32.49
C SER A 169 12.96 12.65 -31.13
N TYR A 170 11.65 12.41 -31.08
CA TYR A 170 10.88 12.56 -29.85
C TYR A 170 11.43 11.70 -28.71
N SER A 171 11.88 10.47 -28.99
CA SER A 171 12.46 9.58 -27.98
C SER A 171 13.72 10.18 -27.36
N SER A 172 14.67 10.63 -28.22
CA SER A 172 15.92 11.23 -27.74
C SER A 172 15.67 12.49 -26.92
N MET A 173 14.67 13.28 -27.28
CA MET A 173 14.33 14.49 -26.53
C MET A 173 13.69 14.16 -25.19
N LEU A 174 12.82 13.15 -25.12
CA LEU A 174 12.24 12.71 -23.85
C LEU A 174 13.32 12.15 -22.91
N ASP A 175 14.26 11.38 -23.45
CA ASP A 175 15.40 10.87 -22.67
C ASP A 175 16.29 12.01 -22.17
N TYR A 176 16.54 13.02 -23.00
CA TYR A 176 17.29 14.21 -22.62
C TYR A 176 16.61 14.98 -21.48
N ILE A 177 15.29 15.22 -21.60
CA ILE A 177 14.51 15.89 -20.55
C ILE A 177 14.53 15.07 -19.25
N ALA A 178 14.36 13.74 -19.34
CA ALA A 178 14.38 12.86 -18.17
C ALA A 178 15.73 12.87 -17.46
N ASN A 179 16.82 12.81 -18.22
CA ASN A 179 18.19 12.85 -17.68
C ASN A 179 18.48 14.20 -16.98
N ASN A 180 18.09 15.32 -17.61
CA ASN A 180 18.28 16.63 -17.00
C ASN A 180 17.47 16.79 -15.71
N LYS A 181 16.22 16.34 -15.69
CA LYS A 181 15.40 16.34 -14.46
C LYS A 181 16.02 15.48 -13.36
N THR A 182 16.58 14.32 -13.70
CA THR A 182 17.27 13.44 -12.75
C THR A 182 18.54 14.08 -12.19
N ALA A 183 19.24 14.88 -12.99
CA ALA A 183 20.44 15.61 -12.61
C ALA A 183 20.14 16.98 -11.94
N ASP A 184 18.87 17.31 -11.70
CA ASP A 184 18.42 18.60 -11.17
C ASP A 184 18.90 19.81 -12.02
N ILE A 185 18.96 19.60 -13.34
CA ILE A 185 19.28 20.65 -14.31
C ILE A 185 17.97 21.31 -14.76
N THR A 186 17.83 22.60 -14.45
CA THR A 186 16.68 23.39 -14.90
C THR A 186 16.87 23.92 -16.33
N PRO A 187 15.77 24.27 -17.06
CA PRO A 187 15.86 24.82 -18.42
C PRO A 187 16.65 26.12 -18.54
N GLU A 188 16.88 26.82 -17.42
CA GLU A 188 17.59 28.10 -17.37
C GLU A 188 19.11 27.97 -17.18
N ARG A 189 19.60 26.72 -17.10
CA ARG A 189 21.03 26.38 -17.04
C ARG A 189 21.47 25.66 -18.31
#